data_e4ba89ffef9bc99f410cbba63ad15df2
#
_entry.id   e4ba89ffef9bc99f410cbba63ad15df2
#
_cell.length_a   1.000
_cell.length_b   1.000
_cell.length_c   1.000
_cell.angle_alpha   90.00
_cell.angle_beta   90.00
_cell.angle_gamma   90.00
#
_symmetry.space_group_name_H-M   'P 1'
#
loop_
_entity.id
_entity.type
_entity.pdbx_description
1 polymer ?
#
loop_
_entity_poly.entity_id
_entity_poly.type
_entity_poly.pdbx_seq_one_letter_code
_entity_poly.pdbx_strand_id
1 'polypeptide(L)'
;MKHTRIILLITAMLLLSGSVLAYTDSQVTKRVLVLYSLEKGNVGQEIMDAQLKAIFSSSKNFHIVIYNEYLDVIRFPDLKQMSGLTHFLYQKYSKAKPDVMITVLPAALDFLEQHGNILFEGVPIVAALLPRDRAESLSGSPLRKRATGTIYADNAYEIARSALMLRPGTKHIAFVAGASPLDISFKVPILKEVKRATEGIELIDLSGLSMRDTLARVRSLPPHTIVFHTSIFRDGEGLVFNPPDAHRMVSDASNAPVFGFVESHIGKGIVGGRLALPEWHIGKIAELTLRILSGESPAVIPIVEEGGYRSVYDDKELRRWKIPDSSLPRGSIIINKELNFFERYRSYIIAASALIFFQAVIIGYLILLNRKQKQTSRQLIEYEKRYKELLRVDRTARLGELTASLAHELNQPLTAMLSSAQAALRFLDSGNIDPALHREILQNIVQDDKRAADIIRSLRSMVKKEDSIKEKVNVVEALSEVVAITQGQLIRHNVQVETLLDAGLPPVFANKVQIQQ
;
A
#
# COMPACT_ATOMS: atom_id res chain seq x y z
N MET A 1 25.47 -51.14 36.92
CA MET A 1 26.19 -50.71 35.69
C MET A 1 25.37 -49.91 34.67
N LYS A 2 24.06 -50.10 34.50
CA LYS A 2 23.26 -49.33 33.53
C LYS A 2 22.96 -47.88 34.01
N HIS A 3 22.75 -47.65 35.31
CA HIS A 3 22.43 -46.31 35.83
C HIS A 3 23.64 -45.35 35.85
N THR A 4 24.87 -45.90 36.06
CA THR A 4 26.10 -45.10 36.05
C THR A 4 26.44 -44.58 34.64
N ARG A 5 26.10 -45.32 33.60
CA ARG A 5 26.30 -44.87 32.20
C ARG A 5 25.32 -43.79 31.78
N ILE A 6 24.09 -43.80 32.29
CA ILE A 6 23.06 -42.78 32.01
C ILE A 6 23.43 -41.45 32.70
N ILE A 7 23.92 -41.51 33.95
CA ILE A 7 24.36 -40.32 34.68
C ILE A 7 25.59 -39.69 34.02
N LEU A 8 26.54 -40.48 33.51
CA LEU A 8 27.70 -39.99 32.78
C LEU A 8 27.32 -39.36 31.41
N LEU A 9 26.32 -39.89 30.73
CA LEU A 9 25.81 -39.32 29.48
C LEU A 9 25.06 -38.00 29.71
N ILE A 10 24.29 -37.89 30.76
CA ILE A 10 23.58 -36.66 31.13
C ILE A 10 24.55 -35.58 31.61
N THR A 11 25.61 -35.94 32.37
CA THR A 11 26.65 -34.99 32.77
C THR A 11 27.53 -34.55 31.59
N ALA A 12 27.83 -35.45 30.64
CA ALA A 12 28.53 -35.08 29.41
C ALA A 12 27.67 -34.18 28.50
N MET A 13 26.36 -34.42 28.44
CA MET A 13 25.41 -33.58 27.67
C MET A 13 25.20 -32.20 28.31
N LEU A 14 25.24 -32.10 29.66
CA LEU A 14 25.19 -30.83 30.39
C LEU A 14 26.52 -30.07 30.32
N LEU A 15 27.66 -30.74 30.18
CA LEU A 15 28.96 -30.10 29.97
C LEU A 15 29.17 -29.65 28.52
N LEU A 16 28.51 -30.29 27.56
CA LEU A 16 28.49 -29.85 26.17
C LEU A 16 27.49 -28.70 25.90
N SER A 17 26.46 -28.54 26.73
CA SER A 17 25.53 -27.41 26.66
C SER A 17 26.05 -26.14 27.36
N GLY A 18 27.14 -26.23 28.11
CA GLY A 18 27.76 -25.11 28.84
C GLY A 18 28.74 -24.26 28.02
N SER A 19 29.04 -24.61 26.77
CA SER A 19 29.95 -23.84 25.91
C SER A 19 29.27 -23.33 24.64
N VAL A 20 28.01 -22.91 24.72
CA VAL A 20 27.58 -21.81 23.87
C VAL A 20 28.27 -20.58 24.48
N LEU A 21 29.55 -20.40 24.14
CA LEU A 21 30.18 -19.11 24.13
C LEU A 21 29.22 -18.20 23.37
N ALA A 22 28.45 -17.40 24.10
CA ALA A 22 27.88 -16.20 23.54
C ALA A 22 29.08 -15.41 23.01
N TYR A 23 29.42 -15.61 21.75
CA TYR A 23 30.20 -14.69 20.97
C TYR A 23 29.37 -13.41 20.93
N THR A 24 29.40 -12.65 22.04
CA THR A 24 29.04 -11.26 22.01
C THR A 24 30.11 -10.63 21.12
N ASP A 25 29.82 -10.61 19.83
CA ASP A 25 30.47 -9.70 18.92
C ASP A 25 30.19 -8.31 19.51
N SER A 26 31.09 -7.87 20.42
CA SER A 26 30.99 -6.57 21.05
C SER A 26 31.37 -5.56 19.98
N GLN A 27 30.42 -5.28 19.09
CA GLN A 27 30.56 -4.25 18.09
C GLN A 27 31.03 -2.97 18.79
N VAL A 28 32.08 -2.38 18.27
CA VAL A 28 32.60 -1.10 18.79
C VAL A 28 31.49 -0.05 18.66
N THR A 29 31.10 0.52 19.80
CA THR A 29 30.10 1.60 19.79
C THR A 29 30.70 2.87 19.21
N LYS A 30 30.06 3.41 18.18
CA LYS A 30 30.40 4.67 17.50
C LYS A 30 29.27 5.68 17.68
N ARG A 31 29.62 6.93 17.88
CA ARG A 31 28.67 8.04 18.09
C ARG A 31 28.69 8.93 16.86
N VAL A 32 27.55 9.06 16.21
CA VAL A 32 27.34 9.96 15.06
C VAL A 32 26.44 11.09 15.51
N LEU A 33 26.91 12.32 15.41
CA LEU A 33 26.11 13.51 15.65
C LEU A 33 25.64 14.09 14.32
N VAL A 34 24.32 14.15 14.13
CA VAL A 34 23.71 14.80 12.97
C VAL A 34 23.25 16.19 13.41
N LEU A 35 23.81 17.20 12.78
CA LEU A 35 23.48 18.61 13.02
C LEU A 35 22.65 19.13 11.84
N TYR A 36 21.38 19.34 12.08
CA TYR A 36 20.42 19.82 11.10
C TYR A 36 20.34 21.35 11.07
N SER A 37 20.31 21.94 9.89
CA SER A 37 20.05 23.37 9.72
C SER A 37 18.61 23.76 10.03
N LEU A 38 17.66 22.86 9.79
CA LEU A 38 16.22 23.09 9.94
C LEU A 38 15.69 22.63 11.30
N GLU A 39 14.43 22.95 11.57
CA GLU A 39 13.71 22.52 12.78
C GLU A 39 13.36 21.02 12.75
N LYS A 40 13.14 20.46 13.92
CA LYS A 40 12.64 19.09 14.05
C LYS A 40 11.24 18.99 13.45
N GLY A 41 10.98 17.88 12.72
CA GLY A 41 9.67 17.63 12.07
C GLY A 41 9.61 18.08 10.62
N ASN A 42 10.69 18.62 10.07
CA ASN A 42 10.80 18.87 8.63
C ASN A 42 10.82 17.54 7.86
N VAL A 43 10.00 17.43 6.81
CA VAL A 43 9.79 16.17 6.05
C VAL A 43 11.10 15.61 5.50
N GLY A 44 11.99 16.45 4.95
CA GLY A 44 13.29 16.01 4.42
C GLY A 44 14.20 15.42 5.51
N GLN A 45 14.14 15.98 6.72
CA GLN A 45 14.91 15.47 7.87
C GLN A 45 14.34 14.18 8.41
N GLU A 46 13.02 14.04 8.50
CA GLU A 46 12.40 12.79 8.93
C GLU A 46 12.75 11.62 8.00
N ILE A 47 12.76 11.88 6.68
CA ILE A 47 13.22 10.88 5.70
C ILE A 47 14.70 10.55 5.95
N MET A 48 15.55 11.55 6.17
CA MET A 48 16.98 11.35 6.43
C MET A 48 17.21 10.58 7.72
N ASP A 49 16.55 10.94 8.81
CA ASP A 49 16.64 10.24 10.11
C ASP A 49 16.25 8.77 9.99
N ALA A 50 15.13 8.50 9.36
CA ALA A 50 14.64 7.13 9.18
C ALA A 50 15.61 6.27 8.36
N GLN A 51 16.14 6.81 7.26
CA GLN A 51 17.05 6.08 6.38
C GLN A 51 18.45 5.93 6.98
N LEU A 52 19.04 6.97 7.57
CA LEU A 52 20.32 6.87 8.28
C LEU A 52 20.23 5.82 9.40
N LYS A 53 19.15 5.85 10.18
CA LYS A 53 18.90 4.86 11.23
C LYS A 53 18.82 3.44 10.66
N ALA A 54 18.11 3.23 9.56
CA ALA A 54 18.00 1.92 8.93
C ALA A 54 19.36 1.42 8.43
N ILE A 55 20.14 2.27 7.72
CA ILE A 55 21.45 1.92 7.18
C ILE A 55 22.44 1.62 8.33
N PHE A 56 22.51 2.48 9.32
CA PHE A 56 23.46 2.33 10.43
C PHE A 56 23.11 1.14 11.35
N SER A 57 21.82 0.84 11.53
CA SER A 57 21.39 -0.35 12.28
C SER A 57 21.74 -1.66 11.56
N SER A 58 21.92 -1.63 10.23
CA SER A 58 22.36 -2.78 9.45
C SER A 58 23.87 -2.97 9.40
N SER A 59 24.65 -2.06 9.98
CA SER A 59 26.12 -2.14 10.03
C SER A 59 26.55 -3.36 10.85
N LYS A 60 27.41 -4.21 10.26
CA LYS A 60 27.98 -5.38 10.95
C LYS A 60 29.22 -5.03 11.78
N ASN A 61 29.89 -3.92 11.47
CA ASN A 61 31.17 -3.57 12.05
C ASN A 61 31.04 -2.72 13.31
N PHE A 62 29.96 -1.94 13.42
CA PHE A 62 29.80 -0.96 14.49
C PHE A 62 28.38 -0.96 15.04
N HIS A 63 28.29 -0.77 16.36
CA HIS A 63 27.04 -0.33 16.98
C HIS A 63 27.00 1.19 16.94
N ILE A 64 26.14 1.78 16.06
CA ILE A 64 26.11 3.20 15.83
C ILE A 64 24.96 3.84 16.62
N VAL A 65 25.33 4.80 17.48
CA VAL A 65 24.40 5.64 18.23
C VAL A 65 24.31 6.98 17.55
N ILE A 66 23.10 7.37 17.12
CA ILE A 66 22.85 8.64 16.43
C ILE A 66 22.33 9.67 17.45
N TYR A 67 22.92 10.84 17.45
CA TYR A 67 22.43 12.02 18.16
C TYR A 67 22.00 13.07 17.15
N ASN A 68 20.80 13.63 17.31
CA ASN A 68 20.26 14.65 16.41
C ASN A 68 20.17 15.98 17.14
N GLU A 69 20.71 17.03 16.52
CA GLU A 69 20.63 18.43 16.95
C GLU A 69 20.08 19.30 15.82
N TYR A 70 19.35 20.33 16.17
CA TYR A 70 18.61 21.18 15.23
C TYR A 70 18.94 22.64 15.48
N LEU A 71 19.43 23.36 14.45
CA LEU A 71 19.77 24.79 14.54
C LEU A 71 18.56 25.70 14.32
N ASP A 72 17.57 25.22 13.56
CA ASP A 72 16.33 25.94 13.27
C ASP A 72 16.57 27.35 12.66
N VAL A 73 17.46 27.41 11.67
CA VAL A 73 17.89 28.67 11.07
C VAL A 73 16.79 29.41 10.29
N ILE A 74 15.68 28.77 10.00
CA ILE A 74 14.54 29.41 9.33
C ILE A 74 13.84 30.37 10.30
N ARG A 75 13.63 29.95 11.53
CA ARG A 75 12.99 30.77 12.58
C ARG A 75 14.01 31.66 13.27
N PHE A 76 15.25 31.18 13.45
CA PHE A 76 16.33 31.84 14.16
C PHE A 76 17.58 32.00 13.24
N PRO A 77 17.57 32.93 12.27
CA PRO A 77 18.60 32.99 11.21
C PRO A 77 19.95 33.54 11.66
N ASP A 78 20.05 34.15 12.82
CA ASP A 78 21.31 34.78 13.27
C ASP A 78 22.20 33.77 14.00
N LEU A 79 23.04 33.07 13.24
CA LEU A 79 23.99 32.08 13.77
C LEU A 79 25.02 32.71 14.71
N LYS A 80 25.31 34.04 14.60
CA LYS A 80 26.28 34.71 15.47
C LYS A 80 25.78 34.86 16.90
N GLN A 81 24.45 34.91 17.10
CA GLN A 81 23.84 35.03 18.42
C GLN A 81 23.65 33.64 19.10
N MET A 82 24.03 32.55 18.44
CA MET A 82 23.90 31.20 18.99
C MET A 82 24.99 30.80 19.99
N SER A 83 25.62 31.75 20.65
CA SER A 83 26.65 31.45 21.69
C SER A 83 26.10 30.59 22.83
N GLY A 84 24.85 30.82 23.23
CA GLY A 84 24.18 29.99 24.23
C GLY A 84 24.00 28.52 23.78
N LEU A 85 23.64 28.30 22.51
CA LEU A 85 23.54 26.97 21.93
C LEU A 85 24.92 26.29 21.84
N THR A 86 25.95 27.05 21.46
CA THR A 86 27.33 26.57 21.42
C THR A 86 27.79 26.06 22.81
N HIS A 87 27.54 26.86 23.86
CA HIS A 87 27.86 26.48 25.22
C HIS A 87 27.06 25.22 25.68
N PHE A 88 25.79 25.19 25.39
CA PHE A 88 24.93 24.02 25.70
C PHE A 88 25.45 22.74 25.01
N LEU A 89 25.72 22.79 23.71
CA LEU A 89 26.25 21.64 22.96
C LEU A 89 27.63 21.21 23.49
N TYR A 90 28.49 22.16 23.85
CA TYR A 90 29.77 21.84 24.48
C TYR A 90 29.61 21.06 25.77
N GLN A 91 28.75 21.52 26.69
CA GLN A 91 28.47 20.81 27.93
C GLN A 91 27.86 19.42 27.69
N LYS A 92 26.87 19.35 26.78
CA LYS A 92 26.16 18.10 26.46
C LYS A 92 27.10 17.01 25.93
N TYR A 93 28.01 17.37 25.05
CA TYR A 93 28.90 16.42 24.38
C TYR A 93 30.31 16.33 24.97
N SER A 94 30.63 17.07 26.00
CA SER A 94 31.96 17.07 26.64
C SER A 94 32.42 15.69 27.10
N LYS A 95 31.46 14.86 27.62
CA LYS A 95 31.72 13.49 28.10
C LYS A 95 31.36 12.42 27.05
N ALA A 96 30.73 12.78 25.95
CA ALA A 96 30.26 11.87 24.92
C ALA A 96 30.57 12.41 23.51
N LYS A 97 31.86 12.75 23.30
CA LYS A 97 32.34 13.30 22.03
C LYS A 97 31.94 12.40 20.86
N PRO A 98 31.36 12.93 19.77
CA PRO A 98 31.04 12.14 18.60
C PRO A 98 32.31 11.67 17.87
N ASP A 99 32.24 10.48 17.27
CA ASP A 99 33.30 9.94 16.41
C ASP A 99 33.26 10.56 15.02
N VAL A 100 32.06 10.93 14.52
CA VAL A 100 31.83 11.63 13.24
C VAL A 100 30.65 12.56 13.41
N MET A 101 30.70 13.69 12.71
CA MET A 101 29.58 14.61 12.57
C MET A 101 29.05 14.61 11.15
N ILE A 102 27.73 14.68 11.01
CA ILE A 102 27.05 14.95 9.75
C ILE A 102 26.41 16.34 9.86
N THR A 103 26.81 17.28 9.03
CA THR A 103 26.11 18.57 8.92
C THR A 103 25.15 18.52 7.74
N VAL A 104 23.91 18.88 7.95
CA VAL A 104 22.89 18.84 6.90
C VAL A 104 22.55 20.25 6.46
N LEU A 105 22.79 20.52 5.19
CA LEU A 105 22.67 21.82 4.54
C LEU A 105 23.77 22.84 4.98
N PRO A 106 23.98 23.96 4.23
CA PRO A 106 25.10 24.87 4.45
C PRO A 106 25.15 25.44 5.86
N ALA A 107 24.05 25.89 6.42
CA ALA A 107 24.03 26.61 7.69
C ALA A 107 24.58 25.77 8.88
N ALA A 108 24.41 24.46 8.87
CA ALA A 108 25.00 23.58 9.89
C ALA A 108 26.53 23.51 9.74
N LEU A 109 27.05 23.53 8.51
CA LEU A 109 28.49 23.58 8.27
C LEU A 109 29.06 24.95 8.66
N ASP A 110 28.37 26.04 8.33
CA ASP A 110 28.76 27.40 8.67
C ASP A 110 28.80 27.61 10.19
N PHE A 111 27.83 27.03 10.91
CA PHE A 111 27.83 27.02 12.38
C PHE A 111 29.09 26.32 12.92
N LEU A 112 29.50 25.19 12.35
CA LEU A 112 30.74 24.51 12.75
C LEU A 112 32.01 25.26 12.36
N GLU A 113 32.02 26.01 11.25
CA GLU A 113 33.15 26.86 10.90
C GLU A 113 33.35 27.97 11.92
N GLN A 114 32.27 28.55 12.43
CA GLN A 114 32.32 29.63 13.41
C GLN A 114 32.63 29.14 14.84
N HIS A 115 32.11 27.96 15.21
CA HIS A 115 32.11 27.49 16.60
C HIS A 115 32.78 26.13 16.78
N GLY A 116 33.10 25.40 15.72
CA GLY A 116 33.50 23.98 15.77
C GLY A 116 34.87 23.72 16.39
N ASN A 117 35.75 24.70 16.40
CA ASN A 117 37.05 24.58 17.08
C ASN A 117 36.88 24.51 18.61
N ILE A 118 35.83 25.11 19.14
CA ILE A 118 35.48 25.07 20.56
C ILE A 118 34.72 23.78 20.89
N LEU A 119 33.76 23.43 20.01
CA LEU A 119 32.82 22.34 20.28
C LEU A 119 33.40 20.94 20.01
N PHE A 120 34.01 20.78 18.83
CA PHE A 120 34.29 19.45 18.27
C PHE A 120 35.63 19.43 17.53
N GLU A 121 36.67 19.96 18.19
CA GLU A 121 38.02 19.98 17.62
C GLU A 121 38.48 18.57 17.21
N GLY A 122 38.95 18.44 15.96
CA GLY A 122 39.47 17.19 15.40
C GLY A 122 38.39 16.15 15.02
N VAL A 123 37.10 16.37 15.29
CA VAL A 123 36.04 15.44 14.87
C VAL A 123 35.84 15.50 13.36
N PRO A 124 35.86 14.36 12.66
CA PRO A 124 35.58 14.29 11.23
C PRO A 124 34.16 14.77 10.88
N ILE A 125 34.01 15.37 9.71
CA ILE A 125 32.74 15.95 9.24
C ILE A 125 32.36 15.36 7.89
N VAL A 126 31.08 14.94 7.77
CA VAL A 126 30.41 14.69 6.50
C VAL A 126 29.45 15.85 6.24
N ALA A 127 29.82 16.75 5.36
CA ALA A 127 29.01 17.90 4.98
C ALA A 127 28.00 17.51 3.91
N ALA A 128 26.75 17.32 4.31
CA ALA A 128 25.70 16.78 3.49
C ALA A 128 24.92 17.89 2.75
N LEU A 129 24.61 17.65 1.48
CA LEU A 129 23.73 18.47 0.67
C LEU A 129 24.21 19.92 0.54
N LEU A 130 25.46 20.10 0.19
CA LEU A 130 26.04 21.44 -0.08
C LEU A 130 25.69 21.92 -1.50
N PRO A 131 25.42 23.21 -1.71
CA PRO A 131 25.52 23.81 -3.04
C PRO A 131 26.94 23.68 -3.59
N ARG A 132 27.11 23.66 -4.91
CA ARG A 132 28.41 23.47 -5.57
C ARG A 132 29.44 24.52 -5.14
N ASP A 133 29.08 25.81 -5.14
CA ASP A 133 29.92 26.93 -4.71
C ASP A 133 30.39 26.75 -3.25
N ARG A 134 29.52 26.27 -2.38
CA ARG A 134 29.88 26.01 -0.98
C ARG A 134 30.79 24.78 -0.84
N ALA A 135 30.62 23.77 -1.65
CA ALA A 135 31.50 22.61 -1.69
C ALA A 135 32.88 22.96 -2.24
N GLU A 136 32.95 23.83 -3.27
CA GLU A 136 34.20 24.39 -3.80
C GLU A 136 34.92 25.22 -2.74
N SER A 137 34.20 26.10 -2.02
CA SER A 137 34.72 26.85 -0.89
C SER A 137 35.26 25.94 0.21
N LEU A 138 34.56 24.88 0.56
CA LEU A 138 35.02 23.87 1.52
C LEU A 138 36.32 23.21 1.06
N SER A 139 36.48 22.96 -0.24
CA SER A 139 37.69 22.34 -0.82
C SER A 139 38.94 23.19 -0.61
N GLY A 140 38.81 24.53 -0.57
CA GLY A 140 39.88 25.50 -0.27
C GLY A 140 40.02 25.82 1.23
N SER A 141 39.13 25.35 2.08
CA SER A 141 39.09 25.67 3.51
C SER A 141 40.00 24.77 4.34
N PRO A 142 40.56 25.26 5.48
CA PRO A 142 41.22 24.41 6.47
C PRO A 142 40.38 23.23 6.96
N LEU A 143 39.06 23.37 6.97
CA LEU A 143 38.12 22.28 7.31
C LEU A 143 38.25 21.07 6.38
N ARG A 144 38.70 21.23 5.14
CA ARG A 144 38.88 20.15 4.18
C ARG A 144 39.74 19.00 4.72
N LYS A 145 40.69 19.32 5.61
CA LYS A 145 41.54 18.31 6.26
C LYS A 145 40.75 17.29 7.09
N ARG A 146 39.58 17.70 7.59
CA ARG A 146 38.70 16.85 8.41
C ARG A 146 37.25 16.72 7.89
N ALA A 147 36.98 17.21 6.67
CA ALA A 147 35.65 17.21 6.09
C ALA A 147 35.66 16.61 4.68
N THR A 148 34.63 15.86 4.40
CA THR A 148 34.18 15.48 3.07
C THR A 148 32.68 15.73 2.97
N GLY A 149 32.02 15.41 1.88
CA GLY A 149 30.58 15.60 1.81
C GLY A 149 29.95 15.26 0.48
N THR A 150 28.71 15.71 0.31
CA THR A 150 27.92 15.53 -0.90
C THR A 150 27.40 16.89 -1.40
N ILE A 151 27.38 17.07 -2.71
CA ILE A 151 26.75 18.23 -3.34
C ILE A 151 25.25 17.96 -3.47
N TYR A 152 24.44 18.99 -3.22
CA TYR A 152 23.02 18.99 -3.52
C TYR A 152 22.83 19.02 -5.04
N ALA A 153 21.88 18.24 -5.50
CA ALA A 153 21.49 18.01 -6.88
C ALA A 153 21.76 19.19 -7.84
N ASP A 154 22.75 19.03 -8.71
CA ASP A 154 23.17 20.00 -9.73
C ASP A 154 22.59 19.66 -11.11
N ASN A 155 21.29 19.42 -11.15
CA ASN A 155 20.58 18.97 -12.35
C ASN A 155 19.59 20.02 -12.90
N ALA A 156 19.71 21.25 -12.44
CA ALA A 156 18.78 22.33 -12.81
C ALA A 156 18.78 22.62 -14.32
N TYR A 157 19.95 22.51 -14.97
CA TYR A 157 20.06 22.64 -16.42
C TYR A 157 19.25 21.58 -17.16
N GLU A 158 19.41 20.32 -16.79
CA GLU A 158 18.72 19.19 -17.42
C GLU A 158 17.21 19.23 -17.17
N ILE A 159 16.80 19.66 -15.97
CA ILE A 159 15.38 19.85 -15.66
C ILE A 159 14.79 20.94 -16.55
N ALA A 160 15.45 22.07 -16.67
CA ALA A 160 14.99 23.16 -17.50
C ALA A 160 14.93 22.78 -18.98
N ARG A 161 15.93 22.08 -19.49
CA ARG A 161 15.92 21.55 -20.87
C ARG A 161 14.80 20.54 -21.09
N SER A 162 14.58 19.63 -20.12
CA SER A 162 13.48 18.68 -20.18
C SER A 162 12.11 19.38 -20.17
N ALA A 163 11.92 20.37 -19.32
CA ALA A 163 10.68 21.14 -19.27
C ALA A 163 10.39 21.86 -20.60
N LEU A 164 11.41 22.44 -21.26
CA LEU A 164 11.27 23.04 -22.59
C LEU A 164 10.91 22.00 -23.66
N MET A 165 11.48 20.80 -23.62
CA MET A 165 11.10 19.72 -24.54
C MET A 165 9.64 19.28 -24.35
N LEU A 166 9.15 19.25 -23.12
CA LEU A 166 7.77 18.89 -22.81
C LEU A 166 6.77 20.00 -23.16
N ARG A 167 7.23 21.24 -23.24
CA ARG A 167 6.40 22.42 -23.56
C ARG A 167 7.06 23.23 -24.68
N PRO A 168 7.08 22.68 -25.90
CA PRO A 168 7.62 23.40 -27.06
C PRO A 168 6.82 24.70 -27.29
N GLY A 169 7.52 25.76 -27.66
CA GLY A 169 6.90 27.08 -27.84
C GLY A 169 6.79 27.91 -26.54
N THR A 170 7.45 27.49 -25.45
CA THR A 170 7.61 28.31 -24.24
C THR A 170 8.28 29.64 -24.57
N LYS A 171 7.69 30.75 -24.11
CA LYS A 171 8.17 32.13 -24.33
C LYS A 171 8.59 32.82 -23.04
N HIS A 172 8.08 32.34 -21.92
CA HIS A 172 8.34 32.93 -20.61
C HIS A 172 8.67 31.84 -19.58
N ILE A 173 9.60 32.16 -18.70
CA ILE A 173 9.96 31.35 -17.54
C ILE A 173 9.59 32.15 -16.29
N ALA A 174 8.68 31.65 -15.47
CA ALA A 174 8.47 32.19 -14.14
C ALA A 174 9.33 31.41 -13.14
N PHE A 175 10.06 32.10 -12.29
CA PHE A 175 10.89 31.47 -11.28
C PHE A 175 10.39 31.87 -9.88
N VAL A 176 10.07 30.87 -9.06
CA VAL A 176 9.51 31.06 -7.70
C VAL A 176 10.46 30.48 -6.67
N ALA A 177 10.82 31.30 -5.70
CA ALA A 177 11.63 30.93 -4.54
C ALA A 177 11.28 31.80 -3.33
N GLY A 178 11.51 31.29 -2.13
CA GLY A 178 11.34 32.04 -0.89
C GLY A 178 12.40 33.12 -0.65
N ALA A 179 12.34 33.72 0.54
CA ALA A 179 13.17 34.85 0.96
C ALA A 179 14.15 34.51 2.09
N SER A 180 14.11 33.29 2.67
CA SER A 180 15.08 32.92 3.70
C SER A 180 16.49 32.79 3.13
N PRO A 181 17.55 32.93 3.97
CA PRO A 181 18.92 32.67 3.53
C PRO A 181 19.10 31.30 2.87
N LEU A 182 18.39 30.30 3.36
CA LEU A 182 18.40 28.96 2.79
C LEU A 182 17.71 28.91 1.41
N ASP A 183 16.55 29.57 1.23
CA ASP A 183 15.89 29.70 -0.07
C ASP A 183 16.84 30.38 -1.09
N ILE A 184 17.53 31.43 -0.67
CA ILE A 184 18.49 32.13 -1.51
C ILE A 184 19.68 31.24 -1.89
N SER A 185 20.20 30.44 -0.95
CA SER A 185 21.29 29.51 -1.21
C SER A 185 20.95 28.43 -2.25
N PHE A 186 19.69 28.01 -2.34
CA PHE A 186 19.21 27.14 -3.40
C PHE A 186 18.90 27.90 -4.69
N LYS A 187 18.28 29.08 -4.57
CA LYS A 187 17.88 29.90 -5.72
C LYS A 187 19.07 30.23 -6.61
N VAL A 188 20.14 30.72 -6.03
CA VAL A 188 21.27 31.32 -6.80
C VAL A 188 21.87 30.34 -7.81
N PRO A 189 22.33 29.13 -7.42
CA PRO A 189 22.89 28.17 -8.37
C PRO A 189 21.86 27.64 -9.34
N ILE A 190 20.66 27.32 -8.86
CA ILE A 190 19.58 26.78 -9.70
C ILE A 190 19.15 27.80 -10.77
N LEU A 191 18.93 29.04 -10.38
CA LEU A 191 18.51 30.09 -11.32
C LEU A 191 19.59 30.36 -12.39
N LYS A 192 20.89 30.28 -12.01
CA LYS A 192 22.00 30.38 -12.96
C LYS A 192 21.91 29.30 -14.05
N GLU A 193 21.70 28.06 -13.66
CA GLU A 193 21.60 26.94 -14.59
C GLU A 193 20.30 26.98 -15.41
N VAL A 194 19.17 27.36 -14.79
CA VAL A 194 17.92 27.60 -15.51
C VAL A 194 18.10 28.66 -16.57
N LYS A 195 18.71 29.83 -16.25
CA LYS A 195 19.00 30.89 -17.23
C LYS A 195 19.85 30.38 -18.39
N ARG A 196 20.89 29.58 -18.09
CA ARG A 196 21.75 28.97 -19.12
C ARG A 196 20.98 28.04 -20.04
N ALA A 197 20.06 27.23 -19.46
CA ALA A 197 19.25 26.27 -20.22
C ALA A 197 18.15 26.94 -21.06
N THR A 198 17.71 28.12 -20.66
CA THR A 198 16.58 28.88 -21.24
C THR A 198 17.04 30.19 -21.88
N GLU A 199 18.26 30.24 -22.41
CA GLU A 199 18.82 31.43 -23.06
C GLU A 199 17.91 31.92 -24.18
N GLY A 200 17.64 33.20 -24.24
CA GLY A 200 16.71 33.82 -25.19
C GLY A 200 15.22 33.77 -24.82
N ILE A 201 14.87 33.15 -23.68
CA ILE A 201 13.51 33.15 -23.15
C ILE A 201 13.38 34.18 -22.02
N GLU A 202 12.27 34.92 -22.00
CA GLU A 202 12.02 35.93 -20.98
C GLU A 202 11.86 35.31 -19.59
N LEU A 203 12.58 35.86 -18.60
CA LEU A 203 12.51 35.42 -17.21
C LEU A 203 11.66 36.38 -16.37
N ILE A 204 10.67 35.84 -15.68
CA ILE A 204 9.83 36.54 -14.70
C ILE A 204 10.25 36.03 -13.32
N ASP A 205 11.11 36.80 -12.63
CA ASP A 205 11.55 36.43 -11.27
C ASP A 205 10.49 36.84 -10.24
N LEU A 206 9.87 35.83 -9.61
CA LEU A 206 8.85 35.98 -8.55
C LEU A 206 9.42 35.62 -7.18
N SER A 207 10.74 35.55 -7.04
CA SER A 207 11.39 35.16 -5.80
C SER A 207 11.29 36.24 -4.74
N GLY A 208 11.14 35.82 -3.48
CA GLY A 208 11.14 36.73 -2.34
C GLY A 208 9.87 37.58 -2.18
N LEU A 209 8.81 37.27 -2.95
CA LEU A 209 7.51 37.89 -2.76
C LEU A 209 6.79 37.31 -1.54
N SER A 210 5.77 38.00 -1.04
CA SER A 210 4.81 37.40 -0.10
C SER A 210 4.11 36.22 -0.76
N MET A 211 3.66 35.23 0.01
CA MET A 211 2.89 34.12 -0.54
C MET A 211 1.62 34.64 -1.26
N ARG A 212 0.95 35.63 -0.70
CA ARG A 212 -0.21 36.27 -1.32
C ARG A 212 0.11 36.81 -2.72
N ASP A 213 1.19 37.56 -2.84
CA ASP A 213 1.58 38.16 -4.12
C ASP A 213 2.11 37.12 -5.10
N THR A 214 2.84 36.11 -4.61
CA THR A 214 3.25 34.95 -5.41
C THR A 214 2.05 34.26 -6.04
N LEU A 215 1.02 33.93 -5.23
CA LEU A 215 -0.20 33.27 -5.72
C LEU A 215 -0.99 34.15 -6.70
N ALA A 216 -1.04 35.46 -6.47
CA ALA A 216 -1.68 36.40 -7.39
C ALA A 216 -0.95 36.43 -8.75
N ARG A 217 0.37 36.48 -8.74
CA ARG A 217 1.22 36.53 -9.94
C ARG A 217 1.17 35.23 -10.74
N VAL A 218 1.24 34.05 -10.09
CA VAL A 218 1.22 32.76 -10.81
C VAL A 218 -0.16 32.45 -11.42
N ARG A 219 -1.26 33.08 -10.95
CA ARG A 219 -2.59 33.00 -11.56
C ARG A 219 -2.71 33.76 -12.88
N SER A 220 -1.86 34.78 -13.09
CA SER A 220 -1.96 35.71 -14.22
C SER A 220 -0.69 35.74 -15.06
N LEU A 221 0.04 34.63 -15.14
CA LEU A 221 1.21 34.51 -16.00
C LEU A 221 0.81 34.58 -17.48
N PRO A 222 1.68 35.17 -18.32
CA PRO A 222 1.46 35.22 -19.77
C PRO A 222 1.28 33.82 -20.38
N PRO A 223 0.56 33.69 -21.50
CA PRO A 223 0.49 32.42 -22.24
C PRO A 223 1.89 31.89 -22.59
N HIS A 224 2.03 30.57 -22.75
CA HIS A 224 3.32 29.93 -23.05
C HIS A 224 4.40 30.12 -21.96
N THR A 225 3.97 30.17 -20.69
CA THR A 225 4.86 30.18 -19.53
C THR A 225 5.04 28.78 -18.97
N ILE A 226 6.23 28.49 -18.44
CA ILE A 226 6.49 27.41 -17.49
C ILE A 226 7.00 28.01 -16.18
N VAL A 227 6.69 27.36 -15.06
CA VAL A 227 7.09 27.81 -13.72
C VAL A 227 8.14 26.86 -13.19
N PHE A 228 9.29 27.39 -12.75
CA PHE A 228 10.24 26.68 -11.91
C PHE A 228 10.07 27.11 -10.47
N HIS A 229 9.87 26.14 -9.57
CA HIS A 229 9.72 26.41 -8.15
C HIS A 229 10.74 25.60 -7.35
N THR A 230 11.60 26.30 -6.58
CA THR A 230 12.63 25.66 -5.74
C THR A 230 12.08 25.31 -4.37
N SER A 231 12.01 26.29 -3.47
CA SER A 231 11.47 26.15 -2.12
C SER A 231 10.95 27.50 -1.62
N ILE A 232 10.00 27.48 -0.73
CA ILE A 232 9.61 28.61 0.09
C ILE A 232 9.58 28.10 1.54
N PHE A 233 10.69 28.28 2.26
CA PHE A 233 10.76 28.11 3.71
C PHE A 233 10.22 29.34 4.42
N ARG A 234 10.51 30.53 3.86
CA ARG A 234 9.99 31.80 4.34
C ARG A 234 9.68 32.70 3.15
N ASP A 235 8.55 33.35 3.17
CA ASP A 235 8.17 34.33 2.14
C ASP A 235 8.75 35.73 2.41
N GLY A 236 8.43 36.69 1.53
CA GLY A 236 8.89 38.10 1.62
C GLY A 236 8.28 38.87 2.80
N GLU A 237 7.19 38.42 3.39
CA GLU A 237 6.61 39.00 4.61
C GLU A 237 7.16 38.34 5.89
N GLY A 238 7.99 37.31 5.76
CA GLY A 238 8.61 36.62 6.89
C GLY A 238 7.79 35.42 7.40
N LEU A 239 6.68 35.05 6.74
CA LEU A 239 5.89 33.88 7.10
C LEU A 239 6.62 32.59 6.73
N VAL A 240 6.61 31.63 7.66
CA VAL A 240 7.29 30.33 7.50
C VAL A 240 6.33 29.31 6.89
N PHE A 241 6.82 28.55 5.94
CA PHE A 241 6.07 27.51 5.23
C PHE A 241 6.81 26.18 5.27
N ASN A 242 6.04 25.10 5.21
CA ASN A 242 6.57 23.79 4.85
C ASN A 242 6.69 23.74 3.31
N PRO A 243 7.88 23.51 2.72
CA PRO A 243 8.07 23.59 1.27
C PRO A 243 7.12 22.73 0.43
N PRO A 244 6.82 21.47 0.76
CA PRO A 244 5.82 20.68 0.03
C PRO A 244 4.41 21.33 -0.02
N ASP A 245 4.00 22.01 1.05
CA ASP A 245 2.71 22.68 1.09
C ASP A 245 2.75 23.97 0.28
N ALA A 246 3.86 24.72 0.34
CA ALA A 246 4.07 25.88 -0.51
C ALA A 246 4.05 25.50 -2.01
N HIS A 247 4.67 24.37 -2.39
CA HIS A 247 4.59 23.84 -3.76
C HIS A 247 3.15 23.60 -4.20
N ARG A 248 2.35 22.98 -3.34
CA ARG A 248 0.92 22.72 -3.63
C ARG A 248 0.16 24.03 -3.81
N MET A 249 0.34 24.99 -2.89
CA MET A 249 -0.33 26.29 -2.99
C MET A 249 -0.01 26.99 -4.31
N VAL A 250 1.28 27.03 -4.69
CA VAL A 250 1.73 27.66 -5.94
C VAL A 250 1.18 26.92 -7.15
N SER A 251 1.25 25.58 -7.18
CA SER A 251 0.76 24.80 -8.30
C SER A 251 -0.76 24.90 -8.47
N ASP A 252 -1.52 24.83 -7.37
CA ASP A 252 -2.98 24.94 -7.42
C ASP A 252 -3.43 26.31 -7.93
N ALA A 253 -2.68 27.35 -7.62
CA ALA A 253 -2.95 28.71 -8.08
C ALA A 253 -2.48 28.97 -9.52
N SER A 254 -1.46 28.25 -9.98
CA SER A 254 -0.78 28.55 -11.25
C SER A 254 -1.67 28.27 -12.47
N ASN A 255 -1.63 29.21 -13.44
CA ASN A 255 -2.18 29.05 -14.78
C ASN A 255 -1.17 28.45 -15.78
N ALA A 256 0.01 28.00 -15.28
CA ALA A 256 1.08 27.41 -16.07
C ALA A 256 1.67 26.17 -15.36
N PRO A 257 2.25 25.20 -16.09
CA PRO A 257 2.82 23.99 -15.49
C PRO A 257 4.01 24.33 -14.58
N VAL A 258 4.02 23.69 -13.41
CA VAL A 258 5.07 23.89 -12.38
C VAL A 258 6.05 22.73 -12.42
N PHE A 259 7.34 23.03 -12.51
CA PHE A 259 8.44 22.08 -12.44
C PHE A 259 9.24 22.31 -11.16
N GLY A 260 9.65 21.23 -10.53
CA GLY A 260 10.47 21.24 -9.31
C GLY A 260 11.80 20.53 -9.53
N PHE A 261 12.60 20.42 -8.47
CA PHE A 261 13.98 19.92 -8.56
C PHE A 261 14.21 18.64 -7.75
N VAL A 262 13.30 18.27 -6.87
CA VAL A 262 13.43 17.15 -5.94
C VAL A 262 12.23 16.21 -6.04
N GLU A 263 12.47 14.89 -5.97
CA GLU A 263 11.43 13.88 -6.10
C GLU A 263 10.36 13.97 -4.99
N SER A 264 10.74 14.39 -3.77
CA SER A 264 9.79 14.56 -2.66
C SER A 264 8.67 15.58 -2.92
N HIS A 265 8.78 16.37 -3.97
CA HIS A 265 7.75 17.33 -4.41
C HIS A 265 6.74 16.72 -5.41
N ILE A 266 6.95 15.50 -5.91
CA ILE A 266 5.97 14.80 -6.74
C ILE A 266 4.72 14.52 -5.90
N GLY A 267 3.55 14.69 -6.53
CA GLY A 267 2.25 14.63 -5.83
C GLY A 267 1.91 15.92 -5.06
N LYS A 268 2.78 16.93 -5.13
CA LYS A 268 2.56 18.27 -4.55
C LYS A 268 2.38 19.35 -5.63
N GLY A 269 2.06 18.92 -6.87
CA GLY A 269 1.69 19.79 -7.98
C GLY A 269 2.80 20.10 -8.96
N ILE A 270 3.97 19.47 -8.85
CA ILE A 270 4.98 19.56 -9.91
C ILE A 270 4.72 18.53 -11.00
N VAL A 271 4.96 18.91 -12.27
CA VAL A 271 4.87 18.00 -13.42
C VAL A 271 5.86 16.86 -13.32
N GLY A 272 7.05 17.14 -12.85
CA GLY A 272 8.17 16.20 -12.77
C GLY A 272 9.41 16.68 -13.49
N GLY A 273 10.31 15.76 -13.80
CA GLY A 273 11.58 16.01 -14.46
C GLY A 273 12.64 14.98 -14.09
N ARG A 274 13.91 15.25 -14.39
CA ARG A 274 15.04 14.47 -13.91
C ARG A 274 15.38 14.87 -12.49
N LEU A 275 14.62 14.38 -11.53
CA LEU A 275 14.61 14.83 -10.14
C LEU A 275 15.71 14.17 -9.31
N ALA A 276 16.21 14.88 -8.30
CA ALA A 276 17.13 14.33 -7.32
C ALA A 276 16.40 13.35 -6.38
N LEU A 277 17.09 12.24 -6.10
CA LEU A 277 16.60 11.15 -5.24
C LEU A 277 17.14 11.33 -3.82
N PRO A 278 16.32 11.67 -2.82
CA PRO A 278 16.76 11.76 -1.44
C PRO A 278 17.47 10.49 -0.96
N GLU A 279 16.95 9.31 -1.29
CA GLU A 279 17.48 8.02 -0.84
C GLU A 279 18.93 7.81 -1.28
N TRP A 280 19.27 8.21 -2.52
CA TRP A 280 20.62 8.07 -3.04
C TRP A 280 21.60 8.97 -2.27
N HIS A 281 21.22 10.24 -2.06
CA HIS A 281 22.04 11.19 -1.32
C HIS A 281 22.26 10.75 0.12
N ILE A 282 21.20 10.28 0.80
CA ILE A 282 21.29 9.76 2.17
C ILE A 282 22.16 8.51 2.22
N GLY A 283 22.04 7.61 1.24
CA GLY A 283 22.91 6.46 1.10
C GLY A 283 24.38 6.83 0.98
N LYS A 284 24.70 7.88 0.19
CA LYS A 284 26.07 8.39 0.07
C LYS A 284 26.60 9.02 1.35
N ILE A 285 25.77 9.79 2.05
CA ILE A 285 26.11 10.36 3.35
C ILE A 285 26.45 9.24 4.35
N ALA A 286 25.63 8.19 4.40
CA ALA A 286 25.87 7.04 5.26
C ALA A 286 27.15 6.28 4.87
N GLU A 287 27.39 6.06 3.58
CA GLU A 287 28.62 5.44 3.04
C GLU A 287 29.87 6.21 3.48
N LEU A 288 29.90 7.53 3.27
CA LEU A 288 31.00 8.40 3.68
C LEU A 288 31.22 8.32 5.20
N THR A 289 30.15 8.33 5.98
CA THR A 289 30.20 8.21 7.43
C THR A 289 30.83 6.89 7.86
N LEU A 290 30.42 5.77 7.27
CA LEU A 290 30.95 4.44 7.57
C LEU A 290 32.43 4.28 7.18
N ARG A 291 32.87 4.87 6.04
CA ARG A 291 34.28 4.91 5.64
C ARG A 291 35.13 5.63 6.67
N ILE A 292 34.67 6.78 7.15
CA ILE A 292 35.37 7.54 8.19
C ILE A 292 35.41 6.78 9.50
N LEU A 293 34.31 6.17 9.93
CA LEU A 293 34.26 5.34 11.15
C LEU A 293 35.20 4.12 11.06
N SER A 294 35.48 3.64 9.84
CA SER A 294 36.44 2.58 9.56
C SER A 294 37.90 3.07 9.52
N GLY A 295 38.16 4.36 9.74
CA GLY A 295 39.50 4.93 9.86
C GLY A 295 40.00 5.64 8.61
N GLU A 296 39.20 5.78 7.56
CA GLU A 296 39.60 6.53 6.36
C GLU A 296 39.57 8.03 6.65
N SER A 297 40.62 8.73 6.26
CA SER A 297 40.72 10.19 6.50
C SER A 297 39.77 10.96 5.56
N PRO A 298 38.94 11.87 6.08
CA PRO A 298 38.09 12.72 5.22
C PRO A 298 38.87 13.50 4.17
N ALA A 299 40.13 13.84 4.45
CA ALA A 299 40.98 14.59 3.53
C ALA A 299 41.21 13.90 2.18
N VAL A 300 41.22 12.55 2.16
CA VAL A 300 41.44 11.77 0.94
C VAL A 300 40.14 11.35 0.27
N ILE A 301 39.00 11.43 0.97
CA ILE A 301 37.70 11.10 0.41
C ILE A 301 37.20 12.30 -0.44
N PRO A 302 36.99 12.12 -1.76
CA PRO A 302 36.47 13.19 -2.59
C PRO A 302 35.06 13.60 -2.16
N ILE A 303 34.70 14.85 -2.39
CA ILE A 303 33.31 15.29 -2.28
C ILE A 303 32.53 14.66 -3.42
N VAL A 304 31.38 14.07 -3.12
CA VAL A 304 30.52 13.39 -4.10
C VAL A 304 29.74 14.45 -4.88
N GLU A 305 30.03 14.58 -6.17
CA GLU A 305 29.49 15.64 -7.02
C GLU A 305 28.30 15.21 -7.86
N GLU A 306 28.23 13.94 -8.30
CA GLU A 306 27.25 13.48 -9.29
C GLU A 306 26.51 12.22 -8.87
N GLY A 307 25.27 12.12 -9.31
CA GLY A 307 24.45 10.92 -9.21
C GLY A 307 23.10 11.14 -8.52
N GLY A 308 22.32 10.05 -8.46
CA GLY A 308 21.05 10.06 -7.74
C GLY A 308 19.94 10.84 -8.43
N TYR A 309 19.82 10.74 -9.75
CA TYR A 309 18.73 11.34 -10.50
C TYR A 309 17.89 10.31 -11.19
N ARG A 310 16.59 10.57 -11.24
CA ARG A 310 15.61 9.75 -11.94
C ARG A 310 14.59 10.62 -12.66
N SER A 311 14.21 10.24 -13.88
CA SER A 311 13.12 10.90 -14.60
C SER A 311 11.79 10.41 -14.05
N VAL A 312 11.12 11.26 -13.27
CA VAL A 312 9.85 10.95 -12.60
C VAL A 312 8.83 12.04 -12.92
N TYR A 313 7.63 11.62 -13.28
CA TYR A 313 6.55 12.52 -13.67
C TYR A 313 5.25 12.14 -12.96
N ASP A 314 4.42 13.14 -12.68
CA ASP A 314 3.10 12.98 -12.06
C ASP A 314 2.02 12.89 -13.13
N ASP A 315 1.35 11.76 -13.25
CA ASP A 315 0.28 11.54 -14.24
C ASP A 315 -0.85 12.58 -14.14
N LYS A 316 -1.19 12.98 -12.91
CA LYS A 316 -2.23 13.98 -12.68
C LYS A 316 -1.86 15.33 -13.29
N GLU A 317 -0.62 15.77 -13.09
CA GLU A 317 -0.12 17.03 -13.64
C GLU A 317 0.14 16.92 -15.15
N LEU A 318 0.63 15.77 -15.65
CA LEU A 318 0.73 15.54 -17.10
C LEU A 318 -0.62 15.71 -17.79
N ARG A 319 -1.67 15.12 -17.25
CA ARG A 319 -3.04 15.25 -17.78
C ARG A 319 -3.57 16.67 -17.63
N ARG A 320 -3.38 17.30 -16.47
CA ARG A 320 -3.82 18.69 -16.23
C ARG A 320 -3.27 19.63 -17.30
N TRP A 321 -2.00 19.46 -17.65
CA TRP A 321 -1.30 20.31 -18.60
C TRP A 321 -1.28 19.76 -20.02
N LYS A 322 -1.99 18.65 -20.29
CA LYS A 322 -2.08 17.99 -21.61
C LYS A 322 -0.70 17.66 -22.19
N ILE A 323 0.19 17.13 -21.37
CA ILE A 323 1.52 16.65 -21.77
C ILE A 323 1.38 15.15 -22.06
N PRO A 324 1.59 14.69 -23.29
CA PRO A 324 1.41 13.29 -23.63
C PRO A 324 2.58 12.44 -23.12
N ASP A 325 2.30 11.21 -22.66
CA ASP A 325 3.32 10.26 -22.18
C ASP A 325 4.41 10.01 -23.23
N SER A 326 4.06 10.06 -24.52
CA SER A 326 5.00 9.85 -25.63
C SER A 326 6.07 10.95 -25.76
N SER A 327 5.88 12.11 -25.13
CA SER A 327 6.87 13.20 -25.11
C SER A 327 7.90 13.06 -24.01
N LEU A 328 7.69 12.11 -23.07
CA LEU A 328 8.58 11.91 -21.96
C LEU A 328 9.89 11.21 -22.40
N PRO A 329 11.02 11.51 -21.77
CA PRO A 329 12.28 10.81 -22.00
C PRO A 329 12.13 9.29 -21.81
N ARG A 330 12.87 8.48 -22.59
CA ARG A 330 12.87 7.02 -22.44
C ARG A 330 13.30 6.62 -21.02
N GLY A 331 12.60 5.66 -20.43
CA GLY A 331 12.87 5.20 -19.07
C GLY A 331 12.28 6.09 -17.97
N SER A 332 11.43 7.05 -18.31
CA SER A 332 10.70 7.85 -17.33
C SER A 332 9.71 6.99 -16.54
N ILE A 333 9.61 7.26 -15.25
CA ILE A 333 8.63 6.65 -14.34
C ILE A 333 7.47 7.62 -14.18
N ILE A 334 6.27 7.13 -14.45
CA ILE A 334 5.04 7.89 -14.22
C ILE A 334 4.41 7.37 -12.94
N ILE A 335 4.25 8.24 -11.96
CA ILE A 335 3.60 7.91 -10.68
C ILE A 335 2.24 8.60 -10.57
N ASN A 336 1.47 8.26 -9.54
CA ASN A 336 0.12 8.75 -9.33
C ASN A 336 -0.81 8.48 -10.52
N LYS A 337 -0.50 7.45 -11.34
CA LYS A 337 -1.31 7.09 -12.49
C LYS A 337 -2.67 6.60 -12.01
N GLU A 338 -3.71 7.34 -12.35
CA GLU A 338 -5.06 6.85 -12.17
C GLU A 338 -5.28 5.70 -13.13
N LEU A 339 -5.31 4.49 -12.61
CA LEU A 339 -5.71 3.32 -13.39
C LEU A 339 -7.07 3.61 -14.00
N ASN A 340 -7.20 3.46 -15.33
CA ASN A 340 -8.50 3.60 -15.96
C ASN A 340 -9.44 2.51 -15.42
N PHE A 341 -10.74 2.70 -15.58
CA PHE A 341 -11.77 1.78 -15.07
C PHE A 341 -11.46 0.31 -15.44
N PHE A 342 -11.04 0.05 -16.67
CA PHE A 342 -10.73 -1.29 -17.17
C PHE A 342 -9.47 -1.88 -16.52
N GLU A 343 -8.44 -1.09 -16.28
CA GLU A 343 -7.23 -1.55 -15.59
C GLU A 343 -7.50 -1.82 -14.11
N ARG A 344 -8.25 -0.95 -13.45
CA ARG A 344 -8.62 -1.07 -12.03
C ARG A 344 -9.49 -2.29 -11.76
N TYR A 345 -10.41 -2.59 -12.68
CA TYR A 345 -11.37 -3.68 -12.52
C TYR A 345 -11.11 -4.88 -13.44
N ARG A 346 -9.94 -4.96 -14.07
CA ARG A 346 -9.58 -6.02 -15.03
C ARG A 346 -9.86 -7.43 -14.49
N SER A 347 -9.42 -7.73 -13.28
CA SER A 347 -9.63 -9.03 -12.64
C SER A 347 -11.11 -9.31 -12.39
N TYR A 348 -11.85 -8.30 -11.96
CA TYR A 348 -13.29 -8.41 -11.71
C TYR A 348 -14.08 -8.57 -13.02
N ILE A 349 -13.68 -7.85 -14.07
CA ILE A 349 -14.29 -7.97 -15.41
C ILE A 349 -14.04 -9.37 -15.97
N ILE A 350 -12.81 -9.88 -15.83
CA ILE A 350 -12.47 -11.25 -16.27
C ILE A 350 -13.28 -12.28 -15.46
N ALA A 351 -13.33 -12.13 -14.14
CA ALA A 351 -14.09 -13.03 -13.29
C ALA A 351 -15.60 -12.99 -13.59
N ALA A 352 -16.18 -11.81 -13.77
CA ALA A 352 -17.58 -11.65 -14.16
C ALA A 352 -17.87 -12.24 -15.54
N SER A 353 -16.98 -12.00 -16.51
CA SER A 353 -17.10 -12.57 -17.86
C SER A 353 -17.00 -14.10 -17.85
N ALA A 354 -16.08 -14.65 -17.07
CA ALA A 354 -15.95 -16.10 -16.88
C ALA A 354 -17.19 -16.69 -16.21
N LEU A 355 -17.75 -16.00 -15.21
CA LEU A 355 -18.99 -16.42 -14.54
C LEU A 355 -20.19 -16.43 -15.49
N ILE A 356 -20.33 -15.36 -16.29
CA ILE A 356 -21.39 -15.26 -17.30
C ILE A 356 -21.23 -16.35 -18.34
N PHE A 357 -20.00 -16.59 -18.82
CA PHE A 357 -19.71 -17.66 -19.77
C PHE A 357 -20.08 -19.03 -19.19
N PHE A 358 -19.69 -19.28 -17.94
CA PHE A 358 -20.02 -20.55 -17.26
C PHE A 358 -21.54 -20.72 -17.07
N GLN A 359 -22.23 -19.63 -16.69
CA GLN A 359 -23.71 -19.65 -16.64
C GLN A 359 -24.33 -19.91 -18.00
N ALA A 360 -23.82 -19.31 -19.05
CA ALA A 360 -24.31 -19.53 -20.42
C ALA A 360 -24.10 -21.00 -20.86
N VAL A 361 -22.96 -21.60 -20.52
CA VAL A 361 -22.66 -23.01 -20.78
C VAL A 361 -23.65 -23.91 -20.00
N ILE A 362 -23.88 -23.62 -18.72
CA ILE A 362 -24.86 -24.38 -17.90
C ILE A 362 -26.26 -24.27 -18.48
N ILE A 363 -26.68 -23.04 -18.84
CA ILE A 363 -27.98 -22.81 -19.46
C ILE A 363 -28.09 -23.57 -20.79
N GLY A 364 -27.05 -23.49 -21.63
CA GLY A 364 -26.99 -24.26 -22.89
C GLY A 364 -27.08 -25.76 -22.66
N TYR A 365 -26.33 -26.27 -21.68
CA TYR A 365 -26.37 -27.66 -21.29
C TYR A 365 -27.77 -28.09 -20.77
N LEU A 366 -28.38 -27.26 -19.92
CA LEU A 366 -29.73 -27.48 -19.41
C LEU A 366 -30.79 -27.45 -20.52
N ILE A 367 -30.62 -26.55 -21.50
CA ILE A 367 -31.49 -26.51 -22.68
C ILE A 367 -31.34 -27.78 -23.52
N LEU A 368 -30.10 -28.25 -23.71
CA LEU A 368 -29.85 -29.52 -24.45
C LEU A 368 -30.41 -30.74 -23.70
N LEU A 369 -30.21 -30.81 -22.38
CA LEU A 369 -30.80 -31.83 -21.53
C LEU A 369 -32.34 -31.80 -21.59
N ASN A 370 -32.90 -30.59 -21.49
CA ASN A 370 -34.36 -30.42 -21.56
C ASN A 370 -34.90 -30.79 -22.94
N ARG A 371 -34.18 -30.46 -24.04
CA ARG A 371 -34.55 -30.93 -25.38
C ARG A 371 -34.45 -32.44 -25.53
N LYS A 372 -33.35 -33.05 -25.01
CA LYS A 372 -33.17 -34.51 -25.02
C LYS A 372 -34.25 -35.19 -24.16
N GLN A 373 -34.53 -34.65 -22.99
CA GLN A 373 -35.57 -35.15 -22.10
C GLN A 373 -36.98 -35.02 -22.73
N LYS A 374 -37.26 -33.89 -23.41
CA LYS A 374 -38.48 -33.71 -24.18
C LYS A 374 -38.59 -34.69 -25.36
N GLN A 375 -37.48 -34.97 -26.04
CA GLN A 375 -37.46 -35.98 -27.11
C GLN A 375 -37.72 -37.38 -26.55
N THR A 376 -37.01 -37.73 -25.46
CA THR A 376 -37.22 -39.02 -24.78
C THR A 376 -38.61 -39.12 -24.16
N SER A 377 -39.12 -38.04 -23.55
CA SER A 377 -40.49 -37.99 -23.05
C SER A 377 -41.55 -38.09 -24.18
N ARG A 378 -41.29 -37.47 -25.34
CA ARG A 378 -42.16 -37.61 -26.51
C ARG A 378 -42.18 -39.05 -27.01
N GLN A 379 -41.03 -39.71 -27.06
CA GLN A 379 -40.93 -41.13 -27.42
C GLN A 379 -41.62 -42.04 -26.38
N LEU A 380 -41.40 -41.74 -25.08
CA LEU A 380 -42.09 -42.43 -24.01
C LEU A 380 -43.59 -42.17 -24.02
N ILE A 381 -44.02 -40.92 -24.27
CA ILE A 381 -45.43 -40.56 -24.38
C ILE A 381 -46.05 -41.22 -25.62
N GLU A 382 -45.30 -41.38 -26.71
CA GLU A 382 -45.76 -42.09 -27.90
C GLU A 382 -45.86 -43.61 -27.64
N TYR A 383 -44.89 -44.18 -26.89
CA TYR A 383 -44.97 -45.53 -26.37
C TYR A 383 -46.05 -45.66 -25.30
N GLU A 384 -46.14 -44.72 -24.35
CA GLU A 384 -47.18 -44.67 -23.34
C GLU A 384 -48.58 -44.34 -23.93
N LYS A 385 -48.67 -43.50 -24.99
CA LYS A 385 -49.96 -43.35 -25.70
C LYS A 385 -50.42 -44.61 -26.33
N ARG A 386 -49.53 -45.40 -26.93
CA ARG A 386 -49.88 -46.76 -27.41
C ARG A 386 -50.23 -47.72 -26.27
N TYR A 387 -49.65 -47.48 -25.07
CA TYR A 387 -49.97 -48.29 -23.87
C TYR A 387 -51.08 -47.65 -23.03
N LYS A 388 -51.26 -46.31 -23.03
CA LYS A 388 -52.28 -45.57 -22.26
C LYS A 388 -53.50 -45.14 -23.03
N GLU A 389 -53.64 -45.51 -24.29
CA GLU A 389 -54.96 -45.67 -24.87
C GLU A 389 -55.76 -46.72 -24.10
N LEU A 390 -55.06 -47.53 -23.31
CA LEU A 390 -55.65 -48.51 -22.37
C LEU A 390 -55.74 -48.03 -20.89
N LEU A 391 -55.01 -47.00 -20.50
CA LEU A 391 -54.97 -46.54 -19.09
C LEU A 391 -55.01 -45.00 -19.01
N ARG A 392 -56.16 -44.49 -19.32
CA ARG A 392 -56.43 -43.06 -19.41
C ARG A 392 -56.57 -42.36 -18.06
N VAL A 393 -55.97 -41.14 -18.01
CA VAL A 393 -56.50 -40.00 -17.26
C VAL A 393 -56.18 -39.96 -15.77
N ASP A 394 -55.05 -39.64 -15.27
CA ASP A 394 -55.02 -38.83 -14.03
C ASP A 394 -53.63 -38.40 -13.50
N ARG A 395 -52.66 -38.21 -14.32
CA ARG A 395 -51.38 -37.86 -13.69
C ARG A 395 -50.63 -36.63 -14.27
N THR A 396 -51.23 -35.89 -15.16
CA THR A 396 -50.45 -34.86 -15.88
C THR A 396 -50.60 -33.43 -15.34
N ALA A 397 -51.34 -33.19 -14.28
CA ALA A 397 -51.66 -31.82 -13.82
C ALA A 397 -50.78 -31.24 -12.71
N ARG A 398 -49.87 -32.00 -12.09
CA ARG A 398 -49.19 -31.53 -10.87
C ARG A 398 -47.70 -31.19 -11.01
N LEU A 399 -47.07 -31.36 -12.18
CA LEU A 399 -45.62 -31.16 -12.28
C LEU A 399 -45.19 -29.77 -12.85
N GLY A 400 -46.09 -29.00 -13.42
CA GLY A 400 -45.77 -27.74 -14.08
C GLY A 400 -45.65 -26.51 -13.18
N GLU A 401 -46.35 -26.49 -12.07
CA GLU A 401 -46.46 -25.29 -11.20
C GLU A 401 -45.27 -25.07 -10.27
N LEU A 402 -44.58 -26.15 -9.94
CA LEU A 402 -43.51 -26.15 -8.94
C LEU A 402 -42.18 -25.54 -9.46
N THR A 403 -41.87 -25.67 -10.76
CA THR A 403 -40.56 -25.28 -11.28
C THR A 403 -40.40 -23.76 -11.42
N ALA A 404 -41.44 -23.03 -11.71
CA ALA A 404 -41.40 -21.56 -11.88
C ALA A 404 -41.30 -20.82 -10.52
N SER A 405 -42.02 -21.31 -9.51
CA SER A 405 -41.96 -20.76 -8.14
C SER A 405 -40.59 -20.94 -7.50
N LEU A 406 -39.98 -22.10 -7.73
CA LEU A 406 -38.73 -22.51 -7.11
C LEU A 406 -37.51 -21.80 -7.70
N ALA A 407 -37.48 -21.52 -9.02
CA ALA A 407 -36.43 -20.74 -9.65
C ALA A 407 -36.44 -19.27 -9.15
N HIS A 408 -37.61 -18.72 -8.87
CA HIS A 408 -37.75 -17.38 -8.33
C HIS A 408 -37.26 -17.30 -6.87
N GLU A 409 -37.61 -18.25 -6.05
CA GLU A 409 -37.19 -18.29 -4.64
C GLU A 409 -35.67 -18.52 -4.46
N LEU A 410 -35.04 -19.25 -5.38
CA LEU A 410 -33.58 -19.50 -5.34
C LEU A 410 -32.75 -18.31 -5.85
N ASN A 411 -33.26 -17.59 -6.86
CA ASN A 411 -32.60 -16.42 -7.39
C ASN A 411 -32.60 -15.21 -6.41
N GLN A 412 -33.58 -15.15 -5.50
CA GLN A 412 -33.64 -14.04 -4.53
C GLN A 412 -32.44 -14.00 -3.58
N PRO A 413 -32.09 -15.06 -2.81
CA PRO A 413 -30.93 -15.02 -1.91
C PRO A 413 -29.61 -14.93 -2.67
N LEU A 414 -29.48 -15.53 -3.86
CA LEU A 414 -28.28 -15.43 -4.68
C LEU A 414 -28.01 -13.98 -5.14
N THR A 415 -29.08 -13.26 -5.53
CA THR A 415 -28.96 -11.84 -5.91
C THR A 415 -28.62 -10.96 -4.70
N ALA A 416 -29.19 -11.27 -3.53
CA ALA A 416 -28.89 -10.56 -2.29
C ALA A 416 -27.41 -10.76 -1.86
N MET A 417 -26.91 -11.99 -1.91
CA MET A 417 -25.50 -12.32 -1.64
C MET A 417 -24.55 -11.56 -2.59
N LEU A 418 -24.85 -11.56 -3.88
CA LEU A 418 -24.04 -10.85 -4.88
C LEU A 418 -24.04 -9.34 -4.61
N SER A 419 -25.19 -8.76 -4.30
CA SER A 419 -25.31 -7.33 -3.98
C SER A 419 -24.53 -6.95 -2.73
N SER A 420 -24.60 -7.78 -1.69
CA SER A 420 -23.85 -7.59 -0.45
C SER A 420 -22.34 -7.73 -0.68
N ALA A 421 -21.89 -8.72 -1.44
CA ALA A 421 -20.48 -8.88 -1.78
C ALA A 421 -19.93 -7.68 -2.59
N GLN A 422 -20.73 -7.18 -3.55
CA GLN A 422 -20.37 -5.97 -4.32
C GLN A 422 -20.34 -4.72 -3.43
N ALA A 423 -21.21 -4.59 -2.45
CA ALA A 423 -21.18 -3.50 -1.49
C ALA A 423 -19.92 -3.56 -0.64
N ALA A 424 -19.54 -4.74 -0.13
CA ALA A 424 -18.31 -4.94 0.64
C ALA A 424 -17.06 -4.51 -0.15
N LEU A 425 -16.98 -4.91 -1.41
CA LEU A 425 -15.88 -4.55 -2.29
C LEU A 425 -15.80 -3.03 -2.52
N ARG A 426 -16.93 -2.36 -2.76
CA ARG A 426 -16.96 -0.89 -2.93
C ARG A 426 -16.48 -0.14 -1.69
N PHE A 427 -16.81 -0.61 -0.50
CA PHE A 427 -16.35 -0.01 0.75
C PHE A 427 -14.86 -0.23 0.96
N LEU A 428 -14.31 -1.39 0.61
CA LEU A 428 -12.88 -1.66 0.63
C LEU A 428 -12.12 -0.73 -0.32
N ASP A 429 -12.62 -0.56 -1.55
CA ASP A 429 -11.99 0.27 -2.58
C ASP A 429 -12.03 1.78 -2.25
N SER A 430 -13.04 2.23 -1.50
CA SER A 430 -13.19 3.64 -1.09
C SER A 430 -12.29 4.04 0.08
N GLY A 431 -11.53 3.10 0.65
CA GLY A 431 -10.66 3.36 1.81
C GLY A 431 -11.41 3.60 3.12
N ASN A 432 -12.73 3.49 3.11
CA ASN A 432 -13.57 3.68 4.28
C ASN A 432 -13.81 2.33 4.98
N ILE A 433 -12.79 1.88 5.73
CA ILE A 433 -12.82 0.59 6.42
C ILE A 433 -13.50 0.77 7.78
N ASP A 434 -14.82 0.65 7.81
CA ASP A 434 -15.55 0.43 9.07
C ASP A 434 -15.67 -1.09 9.33
N PRO A 435 -14.98 -1.62 10.36
CA PRO A 435 -15.02 -3.05 10.67
C PRO A 435 -16.41 -3.53 11.09
N ALA A 436 -17.25 -2.67 11.65
CA ALA A 436 -18.61 -3.03 12.04
C ALA A 436 -19.51 -3.22 10.82
N LEU A 437 -19.43 -2.30 9.88
CA LEU A 437 -20.18 -2.37 8.62
C LEU A 437 -19.73 -3.58 7.76
N HIS A 438 -18.42 -3.85 7.68
CA HIS A 438 -17.91 -5.03 6.97
C HIS A 438 -18.39 -6.33 7.60
N ARG A 439 -18.43 -6.38 8.93
CA ARG A 439 -18.98 -7.53 9.65
C ARG A 439 -20.45 -7.74 9.35
N GLU A 440 -21.24 -6.67 9.33
CA GLU A 440 -22.66 -6.72 9.01
C GLU A 440 -22.89 -7.23 7.59
N ILE A 441 -22.16 -6.73 6.61
CA ILE A 441 -22.27 -7.19 5.21
C ILE A 441 -21.90 -8.66 5.09
N LEU A 442 -20.83 -9.13 5.74
CA LEU A 442 -20.45 -10.53 5.74
C LEU A 442 -21.49 -11.42 6.45
N GLN A 443 -22.11 -10.91 7.53
CA GLN A 443 -23.18 -11.61 8.20
C GLN A 443 -24.41 -11.76 7.30
N ASN A 444 -24.76 -10.73 6.54
CA ASN A 444 -25.85 -10.78 5.57
C ASN A 444 -25.57 -11.84 4.48
N ILE A 445 -24.34 -11.91 3.94
CA ILE A 445 -23.95 -12.95 2.97
C ILE A 445 -24.11 -14.35 3.57
N VAL A 446 -23.63 -14.56 4.79
CA VAL A 446 -23.77 -15.85 5.49
C VAL A 446 -25.22 -16.20 5.76
N GLN A 447 -26.06 -15.20 6.06
CA GLN A 447 -27.49 -15.41 6.31
C GLN A 447 -28.23 -15.79 5.02
N ASP A 448 -27.94 -15.13 3.90
CA ASP A 448 -28.53 -15.42 2.61
C ASP A 448 -28.07 -16.78 2.05
N ASP A 449 -26.80 -17.18 2.29
CA ASP A 449 -26.28 -18.51 1.97
C ASP A 449 -27.05 -19.61 2.74
N LYS A 450 -27.27 -19.39 4.04
CA LYS A 450 -28.09 -20.30 4.85
C LYS A 450 -29.52 -20.40 4.31
N ARG A 451 -30.11 -19.27 3.90
CA ARG A 451 -31.45 -19.22 3.32
C ARG A 451 -31.52 -19.98 2.00
N ALA A 452 -30.52 -19.82 1.12
CA ALA A 452 -30.43 -20.60 -0.12
C ALA A 452 -30.26 -22.09 0.15
N ALA A 453 -29.44 -22.45 1.13
CA ALA A 453 -29.28 -23.86 1.55
C ALA A 453 -30.58 -24.46 2.14
N ASP A 454 -31.37 -23.68 2.88
CA ASP A 454 -32.66 -24.13 3.43
C ASP A 454 -33.72 -24.34 2.32
N ILE A 455 -33.76 -23.46 1.32
CA ILE A 455 -34.60 -23.62 0.13
C ILE A 455 -34.21 -24.88 -0.63
N ILE A 456 -32.91 -25.12 -0.86
CA ILE A 456 -32.42 -26.36 -1.51
C ILE A 456 -32.78 -27.58 -0.68
N ARG A 457 -32.73 -27.48 0.64
CA ARG A 457 -33.09 -28.58 1.56
C ARG A 457 -34.59 -28.88 1.55
N SER A 458 -35.43 -27.83 1.56
CA SER A 458 -36.90 -27.94 1.40
C SER A 458 -37.28 -28.52 0.06
N LEU A 459 -36.60 -28.11 -1.02
CA LEU A 459 -36.71 -28.67 -2.36
C LEU A 459 -36.43 -30.19 -2.38
N ARG A 460 -35.34 -30.57 -1.74
CA ARG A 460 -34.93 -31.98 -1.68
C ARG A 460 -35.95 -32.84 -0.90
N SER A 461 -36.62 -32.25 0.09
CA SER A 461 -37.68 -32.94 0.84
C SER A 461 -38.98 -33.07 0.05
N MET A 462 -39.31 -32.10 -0.84
CA MET A 462 -40.51 -32.16 -1.70
C MET A 462 -40.33 -33.06 -2.94
N VAL A 463 -39.09 -33.20 -3.45
CA VAL A 463 -38.79 -34.09 -4.59
C VAL A 463 -38.63 -35.54 -4.16
N LYS A 464 -38.37 -35.78 -2.89
CA LYS A 464 -38.40 -37.14 -2.36
C LYS A 464 -39.84 -37.61 -2.28
N LYS A 465 -40.19 -38.51 -3.21
CA LYS A 465 -41.37 -39.37 -3.16
C LYS A 465 -41.75 -39.64 -1.71
N GLU A 466 -43.02 -39.39 -1.37
CA GLU A 466 -43.71 -39.83 -0.15
C GLU A 466 -42.92 -40.88 0.66
N ASP A 467 -41.86 -40.44 1.32
CA ASP A 467 -41.36 -41.19 2.45
C ASP A 467 -42.30 -40.82 3.58
N SER A 468 -43.26 -41.64 3.68
CA SER A 468 -44.12 -41.93 4.81
C SER A 468 -43.70 -41.19 6.08
N ILE A 469 -44.62 -40.37 6.57
CA ILE A 469 -44.51 -39.73 7.89
C ILE A 469 -44.17 -40.83 8.88
N LYS A 470 -42.96 -40.79 9.41
CA LYS A 470 -42.56 -41.69 10.49
C LYS A 470 -43.18 -41.15 11.76
N GLU A 471 -43.90 -41.99 12.46
CA GLU A 471 -44.53 -41.67 13.73
C GLU A 471 -44.11 -42.68 14.80
N LYS A 472 -44.39 -42.41 16.05
CA LYS A 472 -44.18 -43.40 17.12
C LYS A 472 -45.23 -44.48 16.97
N VAL A 473 -44.83 -45.62 16.46
CA VAL A 473 -45.69 -46.75 16.20
C VAL A 473 -45.48 -47.77 17.31
N ASN A 474 -46.60 -48.20 17.91
CA ASN A 474 -46.62 -49.37 18.76
C ASN A 474 -46.64 -50.60 17.86
N VAL A 475 -45.54 -51.33 17.81
CA VAL A 475 -45.36 -52.49 16.92
C VAL A 475 -46.36 -53.61 17.27
N VAL A 476 -46.69 -53.82 18.55
CA VAL A 476 -47.64 -54.82 19.01
C VAL A 476 -49.02 -54.51 18.49
N GLU A 477 -49.46 -53.28 18.57
CA GLU A 477 -50.74 -52.81 18.07
C GLU A 477 -50.82 -52.89 16.54
N ALA A 478 -49.76 -52.49 15.84
CA ALA A 478 -49.69 -52.54 14.37
C ALA A 478 -49.76 -53.98 13.85
N LEU A 479 -49.08 -54.93 14.50
CA LEU A 479 -49.11 -56.32 14.16
C LEU A 479 -50.47 -56.96 14.50
N SER A 480 -51.07 -56.59 15.63
CA SER A 480 -52.40 -57.08 16.02
C SER A 480 -53.46 -56.64 15.00
N GLU A 481 -53.40 -55.43 14.49
CA GLU A 481 -54.25 -54.91 13.43
C GLU A 481 -54.09 -55.71 12.13
N VAL A 482 -52.85 -56.05 11.74
CA VAL A 482 -52.59 -56.86 10.53
C VAL A 482 -53.17 -58.29 10.68
N VAL A 483 -52.94 -58.91 11.83
CA VAL A 483 -53.46 -60.21 12.12
C VAL A 483 -55.00 -60.17 12.07
N ALA A 484 -55.60 -59.14 12.65
CA ALA A 484 -57.07 -59.00 12.61
C ALA A 484 -57.64 -58.83 11.18
N ILE A 485 -56.94 -58.01 10.36
CA ILE A 485 -57.31 -57.76 8.95
C ILE A 485 -57.17 -59.05 8.10
N THR A 486 -56.12 -59.81 8.35
CA THR A 486 -55.80 -61.02 7.56
C THR A 486 -56.51 -62.24 8.06
N GLN A 487 -57.15 -62.17 9.21
CA GLN A 487 -57.85 -63.32 9.85
C GLN A 487 -58.84 -64.01 8.93
N GLY A 488 -59.58 -63.27 8.12
CA GLY A 488 -60.52 -63.84 7.13
C GLY A 488 -59.83 -64.62 5.99
N GLN A 489 -58.55 -64.24 5.64
CA GLN A 489 -57.77 -65.01 4.67
C GLN A 489 -57.09 -66.21 5.32
N LEU A 490 -56.60 -66.07 6.54
CA LEU A 490 -55.98 -67.14 7.31
C LEU A 490 -57.00 -68.33 7.55
N ILE A 491 -58.21 -68.00 7.91
CA ILE A 491 -59.28 -68.97 8.05
C ILE A 491 -59.57 -69.63 6.71
N ARG A 492 -59.62 -68.90 5.61
CA ARG A 492 -59.85 -69.44 4.27
C ARG A 492 -58.77 -70.40 3.79
N HIS A 493 -57.57 -70.23 4.23
CA HIS A 493 -56.40 -71.02 3.84
C HIS A 493 -55.95 -72.00 4.93
N ASN A 494 -56.77 -72.21 5.99
CA ASN A 494 -56.51 -73.12 7.09
C ASN A 494 -55.19 -72.89 7.80
N VAL A 495 -54.75 -71.61 7.93
CA VAL A 495 -53.51 -71.21 8.60
C VAL A 495 -53.84 -70.75 10.03
N GLN A 496 -53.25 -71.37 11.02
CA GLN A 496 -53.30 -70.92 12.40
C GLN A 496 -52.08 -70.00 12.65
N VAL A 497 -52.31 -68.79 13.17
CA VAL A 497 -51.29 -67.87 13.55
C VAL A 497 -51.22 -67.77 15.06
N GLU A 498 -50.13 -68.16 15.62
CA GLU A 498 -49.82 -67.95 17.04
C GLU A 498 -48.95 -66.71 17.21
N THR A 499 -49.37 -65.76 18.02
CA THR A 499 -48.66 -64.54 18.27
C THR A 499 -48.04 -64.53 19.66
N LEU A 500 -46.73 -64.45 19.72
CA LEU A 500 -45.98 -64.28 20.95
C LEU A 500 -45.45 -62.84 20.96
N LEU A 501 -46.20 -61.92 21.54
CA LEU A 501 -45.91 -60.50 21.55
C LEU A 501 -45.68 -60.05 23.00
N ASP A 502 -44.52 -59.48 23.29
CA ASP A 502 -44.22 -58.86 24.59
C ASP A 502 -44.90 -57.48 24.68
N ALA A 503 -45.76 -57.31 25.66
CA ALA A 503 -46.55 -56.11 25.88
C ALA A 503 -45.66 -54.90 26.34
N GLY A 504 -44.38 -55.12 26.67
CA GLY A 504 -43.45 -54.11 27.15
C GLY A 504 -42.55 -53.48 26.04
N LEU A 505 -42.76 -53.78 24.76
CA LEU A 505 -41.94 -53.26 23.69
C LEU A 505 -42.10 -51.76 23.54
N PRO A 506 -40.98 -51.01 23.49
CA PRO A 506 -41.02 -49.54 23.27
C PRO A 506 -41.53 -49.21 21.86
N PRO A 507 -42.23 -48.07 21.68
CA PRO A 507 -42.68 -47.66 20.35
C PRO A 507 -41.49 -47.33 19.45
N VAL A 508 -41.55 -47.72 18.18
CA VAL A 508 -40.55 -47.44 17.16
C VAL A 508 -40.98 -46.26 16.30
N PHE A 509 -39.98 -45.46 15.85
CA PHE A 509 -40.25 -44.34 14.95
C PHE A 509 -40.24 -44.84 13.51
N ALA A 510 -41.41 -45.18 12.99
CA ALA A 510 -41.55 -45.80 11.68
C ALA A 510 -42.86 -45.37 11.00
N ASN A 511 -43.03 -45.72 9.73
CA ASN A 511 -44.31 -45.56 9.07
C ASN A 511 -45.19 -46.79 9.41
N LYS A 512 -46.33 -46.54 10.03
CA LYS A 512 -47.29 -47.60 10.46
C LYS A 512 -47.70 -48.49 9.29
N VAL A 513 -47.97 -47.90 8.12
CA VAL A 513 -48.38 -48.61 6.92
C VAL A 513 -47.27 -49.52 6.38
N GLN A 514 -45.99 -49.08 6.42
CA GLN A 514 -44.86 -49.92 5.98
C GLN A 514 -44.58 -51.10 6.94
N ILE A 515 -44.86 -50.93 8.23
CA ILE A 515 -44.76 -52.04 9.18
C ILE A 515 -45.89 -53.04 8.98
N GLN A 516 -47.06 -52.58 8.54
CA GLN A 516 -48.22 -53.38 8.30
C GLN A 516 -48.21 -54.13 6.94
N GLN A 517 -47.44 -53.65 5.97
CA GLN A 517 -47.17 -54.29 4.68
C GLN A 517 -46.12 -55.40 4.81
#